data_bfff16c4ce5e89ff340dc078233d7238
#
_entry.id   bfff16c4ce5e89ff340dc078233d7238
#
_cell.length_a   1.000
_cell.length_b   1.000
_cell.length_c   1.000
_cell.angle_alpha   90.00
_cell.angle_beta   90.00
_cell.angle_gamma   90.00
#
_symmetry.space_group_name_H-M   'P 1'
#
loop_
_entity.id
_entity.type
_entity.pdbx_description
1 polymer ?
#
loop_
_entity_poly.entity_id
_entity_poly.type
_entity_poly.pdbx_seq_one_letter_code
_entity_poly.pdbx_strand_id
1 'polypeptide(L)'
;MHLFTNSKNILSELKEIPFKLEKEIQAIFEKNIFSITGFHFVKSEFTIKSNRIDTLAFDEDSNSFVIIEYKRNQNYSVVDQGVSYLNLMLEYKAEFIVEYNETQKKNLKRSDVDWSQSKIIFVSPSFNDFQKQSSNFKDLAIELWEIKQFENDVLVINPVKKSKSAPSIKQVQKNDNSEISKVIQQTKVYTEDDHLQGKPDYTIELYEIFKTAILNLGNDLDIKPK
;
A
#
# COMPACT_ATOMS: atom_id res chain seq x y z
N MET A 1 3.85 -20.78 -5.21
CA MET A 1 4.73 -20.78 -4.01
C MET A 1 4.45 -22.07 -3.25
N HIS A 2 5.49 -22.80 -2.83
CA HIS A 2 5.35 -24.01 -2.04
C HIS A 2 5.89 -23.74 -0.64
N LEU A 3 5.11 -24.06 0.39
CA LEU A 3 5.52 -23.96 1.79
C LEU A 3 5.64 -25.36 2.37
N PHE A 4 6.67 -25.56 3.18
CA PHE A 4 6.93 -26.83 3.82
C PHE A 4 7.20 -26.63 5.32
N THR A 5 6.69 -27.53 6.14
CA THR A 5 7.23 -27.72 7.48
C THR A 5 8.45 -28.63 7.40
N ASN A 6 9.45 -28.37 8.25
CA ASN A 6 10.63 -29.23 8.37
C ASN A 6 10.66 -29.87 9.78
N SER A 7 10.54 -31.17 9.84
CA SER A 7 10.72 -31.93 11.06
C SER A 7 11.84 -32.99 10.88
N LYS A 8 12.96 -32.77 11.57
CA LYS A 8 14.14 -33.68 11.49
C LYS A 8 14.61 -33.94 10.06
N ASN A 9 14.68 -32.91 9.22
CA ASN A 9 15.04 -32.96 7.79
C ASN A 9 14.01 -33.67 6.88
N ILE A 10 12.82 -33.95 7.38
CA ILE A 10 11.71 -34.45 6.58
C ILE A 10 10.77 -33.27 6.30
N LEU A 11 10.55 -33.00 5.01
CA LEU A 11 9.68 -31.92 4.54
C LEU A 11 8.26 -32.46 4.33
N SER A 12 7.29 -31.71 4.85
CA SER A 12 5.86 -31.91 4.60
C SER A 12 5.27 -30.65 4.01
N GLU A 13 4.68 -30.74 2.82
CA GLU A 13 4.09 -29.60 2.14
C GLU A 13 2.81 -29.15 2.86
N LEU A 14 2.67 -27.82 3.04
CA LEU A 14 1.46 -27.19 3.54
C LEU A 14 0.55 -26.84 2.36
N LYS A 15 -0.69 -27.31 2.40
CA LYS A 15 -1.68 -27.00 1.36
C LYS A 15 -2.27 -25.60 1.58
N GLU A 16 -2.48 -24.88 0.47
CA GLU A 16 -3.18 -23.59 0.49
C GLU A 16 -4.66 -23.83 0.78
N ILE A 17 -5.23 -23.03 1.69
CA ILE A 17 -6.65 -23.03 2.06
C ILE A 17 -7.25 -21.74 1.50
N PRO A 18 -8.12 -21.80 0.47
CA PRO A 18 -8.73 -20.61 -0.10
C PRO A 18 -9.64 -19.88 0.89
N PHE A 19 -9.60 -18.55 0.91
CA PHE A 19 -10.60 -17.74 1.61
C PHE A 19 -11.97 -17.90 0.96
N LYS A 20 -13.00 -18.07 1.77
CA LYS A 20 -14.37 -18.20 1.30
C LYS A 20 -15.02 -16.86 1.00
N LEU A 21 -14.70 -15.83 1.79
CA LEU A 21 -15.29 -14.49 1.72
C LEU A 21 -14.20 -13.41 1.79
N GLU A 22 -14.43 -12.26 1.15
CA GLU A 22 -13.58 -11.06 1.30
C GLU A 22 -13.57 -10.58 2.76
N LYS A 23 -14.68 -10.75 3.46
CA LYS A 23 -14.83 -10.41 4.88
C LYS A 23 -13.89 -11.20 5.80
N GLU A 24 -13.49 -12.42 5.43
CA GLU A 24 -12.50 -13.19 6.18
C GLU A 24 -11.12 -12.55 6.07
N ILE A 25 -10.74 -12.12 4.85
CA ILE A 25 -9.49 -11.41 4.60
C ILE A 25 -9.47 -10.11 5.40
N GLN A 26 -10.55 -9.32 5.30
CA GLN A 26 -10.71 -8.05 6.00
C GLN A 26 -10.57 -8.23 7.51
N ALA A 27 -11.28 -9.18 8.11
CA ALA A 27 -11.26 -9.40 9.56
C ALA A 27 -9.87 -9.78 10.09
N ILE A 28 -9.14 -10.63 9.36
CA ILE A 28 -7.77 -11.00 9.72
C ILE A 28 -6.84 -9.79 9.59
N PHE A 29 -6.95 -9.05 8.48
CA PHE A 29 -6.09 -7.92 8.21
C PHE A 29 -6.31 -6.77 9.19
N GLU A 30 -7.57 -6.37 9.44
CA GLU A 30 -7.91 -5.30 10.38
C GLU A 30 -7.46 -5.59 11.81
N LYS A 31 -7.62 -6.84 12.26
CA LYS A 31 -7.19 -7.26 13.61
C LYS A 31 -5.68 -7.17 13.79
N ASN A 32 -4.91 -7.29 12.72
CA ASN A 32 -3.45 -7.36 12.76
C ASN A 32 -2.78 -6.23 11.97
N ILE A 33 -3.52 -5.18 11.62
CA ILE A 33 -3.09 -4.15 10.67
C ILE A 33 -1.75 -3.52 11.07
N PHE A 34 -1.56 -3.19 12.35
CA PHE A 34 -0.32 -2.60 12.84
C PHE A 34 0.87 -3.56 12.67
N SER A 35 0.70 -4.83 13.02
CA SER A 35 1.76 -5.85 12.87
C SER A 35 2.11 -6.13 11.41
N ILE A 36 1.13 -6.01 10.50
CA ILE A 36 1.32 -6.29 9.07
C ILE A 36 1.94 -5.09 8.36
N THR A 37 1.50 -3.87 8.68
CA THR A 37 1.77 -2.68 7.88
C THR A 37 2.50 -1.57 8.63
N GLY A 38 2.45 -1.56 9.96
CA GLY A 38 2.83 -0.42 10.81
C GLY A 38 1.76 0.67 10.89
N PHE A 39 0.61 0.51 10.21
CA PHE A 39 -0.45 1.54 10.20
C PHE A 39 -1.39 1.38 11.39
N HIS A 40 -1.98 2.50 11.79
CA HIS A 40 -3.03 2.52 12.79
C HIS A 40 -4.40 2.34 12.14
N PHE A 41 -5.17 1.36 12.64
CA PHE A 41 -6.57 1.17 12.22
C PHE A 41 -7.40 2.39 12.64
N VAL A 42 -8.21 2.91 11.72
CA VAL A 42 -9.11 4.04 11.97
C VAL A 42 -10.56 3.56 11.97
N LYS A 43 -11.02 3.00 10.86
CA LYS A 43 -12.43 2.62 10.71
C LYS A 43 -12.61 1.46 9.75
N SER A 44 -13.49 0.51 10.10
CA SER A 44 -14.03 -0.51 9.20
C SER A 44 -15.30 0.02 8.53
N GLU A 45 -15.51 -0.32 7.26
CA GLU A 45 -16.72 0.02 6.49
C GLU A 45 -17.02 1.54 6.52
N PHE A 46 -15.98 2.37 6.29
CA PHE A 46 -16.12 3.82 6.35
C PHE A 46 -16.93 4.34 5.15
N THR A 47 -18.07 4.94 5.45
CA THR A 47 -19.01 5.44 4.43
C THR A 47 -18.84 6.94 4.22
N ILE A 48 -18.58 7.33 2.96
CA ILE A 48 -18.56 8.72 2.50
C ILE A 48 -19.47 8.86 1.30
N LYS A 49 -20.49 9.70 1.42
CA LYS A 49 -21.52 9.87 0.39
C LYS A 49 -22.13 8.51 0.01
N SER A 50 -22.03 8.13 -1.25
CA SER A 50 -22.50 6.84 -1.76
C SER A 50 -21.41 5.76 -1.78
N ASN A 51 -20.19 6.07 -1.35
CA ASN A 51 -19.07 5.15 -1.37
C ASN A 51 -18.85 4.54 0.01
N ARG A 52 -18.42 3.29 0.04
CA ARG A 52 -18.02 2.58 1.24
C ARG A 52 -16.62 2.03 1.05
N ILE A 53 -15.73 2.43 1.92
CA ILE A 53 -14.33 2.01 2.00
C ILE A 53 -14.26 0.85 2.98
N ASP A 54 -13.65 -0.26 2.60
CA ASP A 54 -13.57 -1.45 3.46
C ASP A 54 -12.81 -1.17 4.76
N THR A 55 -11.60 -0.59 4.67
CA THR A 55 -10.80 -0.21 5.84
C THR A 55 -10.10 1.12 5.61
N LEU A 56 -10.27 2.02 6.57
CA LEU A 56 -9.49 3.24 6.69
C LEU A 56 -8.40 3.05 7.74
N ALA A 57 -7.18 3.41 7.39
CA ALA A 57 -6.01 3.40 8.27
C ALA A 57 -5.24 4.72 8.20
N PHE A 58 -4.31 4.91 9.12
CA PHE A 58 -3.43 6.07 9.18
C PHE A 58 -1.98 5.63 9.35
N ASP A 59 -1.11 6.11 8.49
CA ASP A 59 0.35 5.93 8.57
C ASP A 59 0.94 7.12 9.33
N GLU A 60 1.37 6.91 10.57
CA GLU A 60 1.97 7.97 11.41
C GLU A 60 3.36 8.38 10.92
N ASP A 61 4.09 7.51 10.23
CA ASP A 61 5.42 7.83 9.71
C ASP A 61 5.36 8.86 8.57
N SER A 62 4.36 8.75 7.70
CA SER A 62 4.12 9.69 6.60
C SER A 62 3.03 10.72 6.90
N ASN A 63 2.40 10.66 8.07
CA ASN A 63 1.24 11.47 8.46
C ASN A 63 0.14 11.47 7.38
N SER A 64 -0.20 10.30 6.86
CA SER A 64 -1.13 10.18 5.74
C SER A 64 -2.20 9.11 5.96
N PHE A 65 -3.34 9.29 5.28
CA PHE A 65 -4.38 8.28 5.27
C PHE A 65 -4.10 7.19 4.24
N VAL A 66 -4.46 5.95 4.62
CA VAL A 66 -4.36 4.77 3.77
C VAL A 66 -5.72 4.12 3.67
N ILE A 67 -6.19 3.87 2.46
CA ILE A 67 -7.37 3.06 2.19
C ILE A 67 -6.90 1.63 1.92
N ILE A 68 -7.58 0.65 2.50
CA ILE A 68 -7.32 -0.76 2.23
C ILE A 68 -8.62 -1.40 1.74
N GLU A 69 -8.55 -2.02 0.59
CA GLU A 69 -9.68 -2.66 -0.10
C GLU A 69 -9.39 -4.14 -0.29
N TYR A 70 -10.34 -5.00 0.07
CA TYR A 70 -10.16 -6.45 0.01
C TYR A 70 -10.89 -7.05 -1.18
N LYS A 71 -10.24 -7.96 -1.87
CA LYS A 71 -10.80 -8.65 -3.03
C LYS A 71 -10.48 -10.13 -2.96
N ARG A 72 -11.44 -10.95 -3.34
CA ARG A 72 -11.25 -12.39 -3.47
C ARG A 72 -11.03 -12.82 -4.91
N ASN A 73 -11.66 -12.13 -5.85
CA ASN A 73 -11.65 -12.45 -7.28
C ASN A 73 -10.78 -11.49 -8.06
N GLN A 74 -10.39 -11.88 -9.28
CA GLN A 74 -9.49 -11.11 -10.15
C GLN A 74 -10.23 -10.25 -11.21
N ASN A 75 -11.56 -10.18 -11.17
CA ASN A 75 -12.38 -9.57 -12.23
C ASN A 75 -12.73 -8.10 -11.94
N TYR A 76 -11.75 -7.28 -11.60
CA TYR A 76 -11.96 -5.86 -11.31
C TYR A 76 -10.74 -5.03 -11.73
N SER A 77 -10.97 -3.74 -12.03
CA SER A 77 -9.89 -2.80 -12.29
C SER A 77 -9.36 -2.19 -10.99
N VAL A 78 -8.14 -2.53 -10.61
CA VAL A 78 -7.48 -1.95 -9.41
C VAL A 78 -7.14 -0.47 -9.63
N VAL A 79 -6.83 -0.07 -10.85
CA VAL A 79 -6.45 1.32 -11.14
C VAL A 79 -7.65 2.23 -11.09
N ASP A 80 -8.74 1.90 -11.79
CA ASP A 80 -9.94 2.75 -11.82
C ASP A 80 -10.55 2.92 -10.42
N GLN A 81 -10.69 1.81 -9.68
CA GLN A 81 -11.20 1.87 -8.30
C GLN A 81 -10.25 2.63 -7.38
N GLY A 82 -8.94 2.39 -7.52
CA GLY A 82 -7.91 3.06 -6.71
C GLY A 82 -7.90 4.56 -6.95
N VAL A 83 -7.94 4.99 -8.20
CA VAL A 83 -8.00 6.42 -8.56
C VAL A 83 -9.27 7.06 -8.03
N SER A 84 -10.43 6.38 -8.17
CA SER A 84 -11.70 6.89 -7.65
C SER A 84 -11.67 7.10 -6.13
N TYR A 85 -11.11 6.16 -5.37
CA TYR A 85 -10.97 6.31 -3.92
C TYR A 85 -9.94 7.35 -3.49
N LEU A 86 -8.83 7.47 -4.22
CA LEU A 86 -7.87 8.56 -3.96
C LEU A 86 -8.49 9.92 -4.24
N ASN A 87 -9.23 10.05 -5.34
CA ASN A 87 -9.97 11.30 -5.63
C ASN A 87 -10.99 11.63 -4.54
N LEU A 88 -11.77 10.64 -4.11
CA LEU A 88 -12.72 10.77 -2.99
C LEU A 88 -12.02 11.27 -1.72
N MET A 89 -10.88 10.69 -1.37
CA MET A 89 -10.10 11.10 -0.19
C MET A 89 -9.60 12.54 -0.31
N LEU A 90 -9.08 12.92 -1.47
CA LEU A 90 -8.56 14.27 -1.71
C LEU A 90 -9.68 15.33 -1.77
N GLU A 91 -10.88 14.95 -2.19
CA GLU A 91 -12.05 15.84 -2.22
C GLU A 91 -12.67 16.04 -0.84
N TYR A 92 -12.75 14.97 -0.03
CA TYR A 92 -13.46 14.95 1.26
C TYR A 92 -12.50 14.89 2.47
N LYS A 93 -11.39 15.60 2.40
CA LYS A 93 -10.32 15.61 3.44
C LYS A 93 -10.82 15.84 4.86
N ALA A 94 -11.84 16.68 5.02
CA ALA A 94 -12.39 17.01 6.33
C ALA A 94 -13.06 15.80 7.00
N GLU A 95 -13.79 15.01 6.25
CA GLU A 95 -14.49 13.82 6.73
C GLU A 95 -13.52 12.76 7.24
N PHE A 96 -12.38 12.57 6.56
CA PHE A 96 -11.32 11.66 7.02
C PHE A 96 -10.70 12.11 8.34
N ILE A 97 -10.46 13.41 8.51
CA ILE A 97 -9.92 13.98 9.75
C ILE A 97 -10.93 13.84 10.89
N VAL A 98 -12.21 14.12 10.64
CA VAL A 98 -13.27 13.98 11.64
C VAL A 98 -13.35 12.53 12.11
N GLU A 99 -13.44 11.57 11.18
CA GLU A 99 -13.49 10.15 11.52
C GLU A 99 -12.26 9.70 12.34
N TYR A 100 -11.06 10.13 11.93
CA TYR A 100 -9.84 9.85 12.69
C TYR A 100 -9.91 10.41 14.11
N ASN A 101 -10.30 11.67 14.25
CA ASN A 101 -10.35 12.33 15.57
C ASN A 101 -11.40 11.68 16.48
N GLU A 102 -12.56 11.31 15.94
CA GLU A 102 -13.63 10.65 16.71
C GLU A 102 -13.24 9.25 17.16
N THR A 103 -12.60 8.47 16.27
CA THR A 103 -12.23 7.07 16.58
C THR A 103 -10.98 6.97 17.44
N GLN A 104 -9.95 7.77 17.15
CA GLN A 104 -8.67 7.73 17.86
C GLN A 104 -8.64 8.61 19.13
N LYS A 105 -9.69 9.42 19.37
CA LYS A 105 -9.74 10.42 20.47
C LYS A 105 -8.53 11.38 20.42
N LYS A 106 -8.09 11.74 19.19
CA LYS A 106 -6.99 12.65 18.92
C LYS A 106 -7.52 13.98 18.38
N ASN A 107 -6.63 14.93 18.12
CA ASN A 107 -6.97 16.23 17.53
C ASN A 107 -6.03 16.50 16.36
N LEU A 108 -6.14 15.67 15.31
CA LEU A 108 -5.39 15.81 14.06
C LEU A 108 -5.89 17.07 13.34
N LYS A 109 -4.97 17.97 12.98
CA LYS A 109 -5.31 19.18 12.23
C LYS A 109 -5.09 18.94 10.74
N ARG A 110 -5.76 19.73 9.93
CA ARG A 110 -5.64 19.66 8.47
C ARG A 110 -4.22 19.89 7.97
N SER A 111 -3.45 20.72 8.68
CA SER A 111 -2.05 21.01 8.39
C SER A 111 -1.08 19.86 8.73
N ASP A 112 -1.52 18.93 9.56
CA ASP A 112 -0.67 17.85 10.07
C ASP A 112 -0.69 16.64 9.13
N VAL A 113 -1.62 16.61 8.16
CA VAL A 113 -1.79 15.50 7.21
C VAL A 113 -1.07 15.79 5.91
N ASP A 114 -0.17 14.91 5.54
CA ASP A 114 0.43 14.92 4.20
C ASP A 114 -0.43 14.13 3.20
N TRP A 115 -1.37 14.84 2.58
CA TRP A 115 -2.27 14.26 1.58
C TRP A 115 -1.56 13.75 0.34
N SER A 116 -0.34 14.23 0.08
CA SER A 116 0.44 13.76 -1.07
C SER A 116 0.94 12.32 -0.90
N GLN A 117 1.06 11.86 0.36
CA GLN A 117 1.46 10.50 0.71
C GLN A 117 0.29 9.52 0.86
N SER A 118 -0.95 10.01 0.68
CA SER A 118 -2.13 9.15 0.74
C SER A 118 -2.07 8.08 -0.35
N LYS A 119 -2.44 6.86 0.02
CA LYS A 119 -2.37 5.70 -0.87
C LYS A 119 -3.52 4.74 -0.66
N ILE A 120 -3.69 3.85 -1.63
CA ILE A 120 -4.61 2.72 -1.52
C ILE A 120 -3.84 1.40 -1.64
N ILE A 121 -4.24 0.43 -0.85
CA ILE A 121 -3.72 -0.94 -0.87
C ILE A 121 -4.86 -1.88 -1.23
N PHE A 122 -4.71 -2.63 -2.31
CA PHE A 122 -5.58 -3.76 -2.60
C PHE A 122 -4.99 -5.03 -2.02
N VAL A 123 -5.78 -5.77 -1.25
CA VAL A 123 -5.39 -7.04 -0.64
C VAL A 123 -6.21 -8.16 -1.27
N SER A 124 -5.55 -9.14 -1.87
CA SER A 124 -6.20 -10.25 -2.58
C SER A 124 -5.35 -11.53 -2.50
N PRO A 125 -5.95 -12.73 -2.59
CA PRO A 125 -5.17 -13.97 -2.71
C PRO A 125 -4.22 -14.01 -3.90
N SER A 126 -4.57 -13.33 -5.00
CA SER A 126 -3.72 -13.17 -6.18
C SER A 126 -4.19 -12.03 -7.06
N PHE A 127 -3.29 -11.49 -7.86
CA PHE A 127 -3.56 -10.53 -8.93
C PHE A 127 -3.16 -11.13 -10.26
N ASN A 128 -3.95 -10.90 -11.31
CA ASN A 128 -3.58 -11.28 -12.66
C ASN A 128 -2.51 -10.34 -13.25
N ASP A 129 -1.91 -10.75 -14.36
CA ASP A 129 -0.83 -9.98 -14.98
C ASP A 129 -1.28 -8.59 -15.43
N PHE A 130 -2.52 -8.45 -15.89
CA PHE A 130 -3.07 -7.15 -16.28
C PHE A 130 -3.15 -6.19 -15.07
N GLN A 131 -3.62 -6.66 -13.92
CA GLN A 131 -3.69 -5.86 -12.69
C GLN A 131 -2.29 -5.45 -12.22
N LYS A 132 -1.32 -6.39 -12.25
CA LYS A 132 0.07 -6.12 -11.89
C LYS A 132 0.71 -5.10 -12.85
N GLN A 133 0.50 -5.25 -14.16
CA GLN A 133 1.04 -4.34 -15.17
C GLN A 133 0.40 -2.95 -15.09
N SER A 134 -0.93 -2.88 -14.95
CA SER A 134 -1.66 -1.60 -14.91
C SER A 134 -1.32 -0.76 -13.66
N SER A 135 -0.90 -1.39 -12.56
CA SER A 135 -0.45 -0.71 -11.33
C SER A 135 1.06 -0.46 -11.28
N ASN A 136 1.83 -0.99 -12.24
CA ASN A 136 3.29 -0.93 -12.24
C ASN A 136 3.84 0.43 -12.75
N PHE A 137 3.45 1.52 -12.09
CA PHE A 137 4.00 2.85 -12.28
C PHE A 137 4.66 3.32 -10.98
N LYS A 138 5.89 3.86 -11.08
CA LYS A 138 6.69 4.23 -9.89
C LYS A 138 6.03 5.29 -9.00
N ASP A 139 5.23 6.18 -9.60
CA ASP A 139 4.58 7.32 -8.97
C ASP A 139 3.05 7.18 -8.82
N LEU A 140 2.52 5.98 -8.97
CA LEU A 140 1.11 5.69 -8.71
C LEU A 140 0.93 5.25 -7.26
N ALA A 141 0.11 5.97 -6.49
CA ALA A 141 -0.15 5.70 -5.08
C ALA A 141 -1.12 4.51 -4.85
N ILE A 142 -0.92 3.43 -5.60
CA ILE A 142 -1.67 2.17 -5.52
C ILE A 142 -0.67 1.03 -5.28
N GLU A 143 -0.92 0.24 -4.25
CA GLU A 143 -0.16 -0.95 -3.90
C GLU A 143 -1.03 -2.21 -4.00
N LEU A 144 -0.43 -3.32 -4.41
CA LEU A 144 -1.07 -4.63 -4.43
C LEU A 144 -0.40 -5.54 -3.42
N TRP A 145 -1.18 -6.18 -2.55
CA TRP A 145 -0.68 -7.10 -1.54
C TRP A 145 -1.36 -8.45 -1.67
N GLU A 146 -0.58 -9.51 -1.86
CA GLU A 146 -1.11 -10.87 -1.91
C GLU A 146 -1.17 -11.46 -0.50
N ILE A 147 -2.30 -12.09 -0.15
CA ILE A 147 -2.50 -12.80 1.11
C ILE A 147 -2.94 -14.24 0.84
N LYS A 148 -2.25 -15.20 1.43
CA LYS A 148 -2.56 -16.61 1.30
C LYS A 148 -2.61 -17.28 2.66
N GLN A 149 -3.57 -18.17 2.84
CA GLN A 149 -3.70 -19.02 4.02
C GLN A 149 -3.32 -20.45 3.68
N PHE A 150 -2.60 -21.08 4.60
CA PHE A 150 -2.17 -22.48 4.49
C PHE A 150 -2.59 -23.27 5.72
N GLU A 151 -2.46 -24.60 5.65
CA GLU A 151 -2.63 -25.47 6.80
C GLU A 151 -1.77 -25.02 7.99
N ASN A 152 -2.15 -25.46 9.20
CA ASN A 152 -1.48 -25.11 10.45
C ASN A 152 -1.49 -23.60 10.79
N ASP A 153 -2.55 -22.88 10.35
CA ASP A 153 -2.77 -21.44 10.61
C ASP A 153 -1.63 -20.53 10.09
N VAL A 154 -0.92 -20.99 9.06
CA VAL A 154 0.13 -20.20 8.42
C VAL A 154 -0.48 -19.23 7.44
N LEU A 155 -0.15 -17.95 7.59
CA LEU A 155 -0.49 -16.86 6.66
C LEU A 155 0.77 -16.33 5.99
N VAL A 156 0.66 -16.06 4.70
CA VAL A 156 1.71 -15.39 3.92
C VAL A 156 1.12 -14.12 3.35
N ILE A 157 1.75 -13.00 3.64
CA ILE A 157 1.38 -11.68 3.13
C ILE A 157 2.59 -11.14 2.38
N ASN A 158 2.41 -10.80 1.10
CA ASN A 158 3.49 -10.37 0.24
C ASN A 158 3.09 -9.16 -0.61
N PRO A 159 3.69 -7.98 -0.36
CA PRO A 159 3.54 -6.83 -1.25
C PRO A 159 4.09 -7.13 -2.65
N VAL A 160 3.31 -6.88 -3.68
CA VAL A 160 3.75 -6.99 -5.07
C VAL A 160 4.67 -5.82 -5.39
N LYS A 161 5.96 -6.08 -5.52
CA LYS A 161 6.95 -5.04 -5.81
C LYS A 161 6.75 -4.48 -7.21
N LYS A 162 6.78 -3.16 -7.33
CA LYS A 162 6.88 -2.48 -8.63
C LYS A 162 8.24 -2.77 -9.24
N SER A 163 8.31 -2.83 -10.57
CA SER A 163 9.60 -3.08 -11.22
C SER A 163 10.55 -1.89 -11.03
N LYS A 164 11.86 -2.15 -10.92
CA LYS A 164 12.87 -1.08 -10.82
C LYS A 164 12.87 -0.14 -12.03
N SER A 165 12.42 -0.64 -13.19
CA SER A 165 12.27 0.10 -14.43
C SER A 165 10.84 0.61 -14.66
N ALA A 166 9.97 0.61 -13.64
CA ALA A 166 8.59 1.07 -13.78
C ALA A 166 8.55 2.52 -14.30
N PRO A 167 7.79 2.79 -15.37
CA PRO A 167 7.67 4.12 -15.92
C PRO A 167 6.94 5.07 -14.96
N SER A 168 7.10 6.39 -15.17
CA SER A 168 6.24 7.37 -14.52
C SER A 168 4.91 7.46 -15.25
N ILE A 169 3.80 7.38 -14.51
CA ILE A 169 2.46 7.56 -15.11
C ILE A 169 2.28 9.00 -15.62
N LYS A 170 3.01 9.98 -15.08
CA LYS A 170 3.01 11.37 -15.55
C LYS A 170 3.50 11.52 -16.99
N GLN A 171 4.33 10.59 -17.48
CA GLN A 171 4.81 10.58 -18.87
C GLN A 171 3.73 10.11 -19.85
N VAL A 172 2.80 9.27 -19.38
CA VAL A 172 1.73 8.70 -20.22
C VAL A 172 0.57 9.69 -20.39
N GLN A 173 0.37 10.59 -19.43
CA GLN A 173 -0.81 11.47 -19.34
C GLN A 173 -0.52 12.94 -19.62
N LYS A 174 0.29 13.25 -20.59
CA LYS A 174 0.75 14.63 -20.86
C LYS A 174 -0.34 15.68 -21.16
N ASN A 175 -1.60 15.31 -21.44
CA ASN A 175 -2.63 16.26 -21.93
C ASN A 175 -4.08 15.93 -21.53
N ASP A 176 -4.34 15.27 -20.40
CA ASP A 176 -5.72 14.91 -20.07
C ASP A 176 -6.18 15.51 -18.72
N ASN A 177 -7.35 16.17 -18.69
CA ASN A 177 -8.03 16.68 -17.49
C ASN A 177 -8.81 15.57 -16.75
N SER A 178 -8.42 14.31 -16.90
CA SER A 178 -9.08 13.18 -16.27
C SER A 178 -8.90 13.18 -14.74
N GLU A 179 -9.77 12.45 -14.02
CA GLU A 179 -9.63 12.24 -12.57
C GLU A 179 -8.27 11.66 -12.20
N ILE A 180 -7.74 10.79 -13.05
CA ILE A 180 -6.41 10.21 -12.90
C ILE A 180 -5.33 11.30 -12.85
N SER A 181 -5.39 12.27 -13.78
CA SER A 181 -4.43 13.37 -13.82
C SER A 181 -4.46 14.23 -12.56
N LYS A 182 -5.66 14.51 -12.02
CA LYS A 182 -5.84 15.28 -10.79
C LYS A 182 -5.24 14.55 -9.57
N VAL A 183 -5.50 13.26 -9.45
CA VAL A 183 -4.96 12.43 -8.36
C VAL A 183 -3.44 12.39 -8.43
N ILE A 184 -2.85 12.14 -9.60
CA ILE A 184 -1.40 12.07 -9.80
C ILE A 184 -0.69 13.39 -9.50
N GLN A 185 -1.35 14.53 -9.75
CA GLN A 185 -0.79 15.84 -9.40
C GLN A 185 -0.79 16.10 -7.90
N GLN A 186 -1.74 15.54 -7.16
CA GLN A 186 -1.89 15.75 -5.72
C GLN A 186 -1.21 14.66 -4.87
N THR A 187 -0.93 13.49 -5.44
CA THR A 187 -0.18 12.42 -4.78
C THR A 187 1.26 12.39 -5.26
N LYS A 188 2.18 12.04 -4.37
CA LYS A 188 3.60 11.92 -4.68
C LYS A 188 4.18 10.69 -4.01
N VAL A 189 4.65 9.75 -4.81
CA VAL A 189 5.48 8.64 -4.33
C VAL A 189 6.92 9.13 -4.40
N TYR A 190 7.56 9.30 -3.25
CA TYR A 190 8.96 9.72 -3.19
C TYR A 190 9.88 8.61 -3.65
N THR A 191 10.89 8.97 -4.42
CA THR A 191 12.00 8.11 -4.81
C THR A 191 13.26 8.51 -4.06
N GLU A 192 14.28 7.66 -4.06
CA GLU A 192 15.59 8.02 -3.50
C GLU A 192 16.13 9.30 -4.16
N ASP A 193 15.99 9.43 -5.48
CA ASP A 193 16.44 10.61 -6.22
C ASP A 193 15.74 11.89 -5.75
N ASP A 194 14.45 11.82 -5.39
CA ASP A 194 13.74 12.99 -4.85
C ASP A 194 14.35 13.48 -3.54
N HIS A 195 14.85 12.57 -2.70
CA HIS A 195 15.48 12.91 -1.42
C HIS A 195 16.93 13.38 -1.58
N LEU A 196 17.61 12.91 -2.61
CA LEU A 196 19.02 13.26 -2.89
C LEU A 196 19.16 14.52 -3.73
N GLN A 197 18.11 14.90 -4.46
CA GLN A 197 18.13 16.07 -5.34
C GLN A 197 18.49 17.34 -4.56
N GLY A 198 19.52 18.05 -5.04
CA GLY A 198 19.99 19.30 -4.42
C GLY A 198 20.78 19.12 -3.12
N LYS A 199 21.09 17.90 -2.72
CA LYS A 199 21.99 17.63 -1.60
C LYS A 199 23.47 17.80 -2.05
N PRO A 200 24.37 18.21 -1.15
CA PRO A 200 25.80 18.24 -1.44
C PRO A 200 26.36 16.86 -1.78
N ASP A 201 27.38 16.80 -2.64
CA ASP A 201 27.98 15.54 -3.11
C ASP A 201 28.42 14.63 -1.94
N TYR A 202 29.01 15.19 -0.89
CA TYR A 202 29.42 14.41 0.29
C TYR A 202 28.25 13.73 1.00
N THR A 203 27.06 14.34 0.95
CA THR A 203 25.83 13.72 1.54
C THR A 203 25.37 12.55 0.69
N ILE A 204 25.45 12.69 -0.63
CA ILE A 204 25.09 11.62 -1.58
C ILE A 204 26.07 10.45 -1.42
N GLU A 205 27.38 10.71 -1.39
CA GLU A 205 28.40 9.69 -1.16
C GLU A 205 28.20 8.95 0.16
N LEU A 206 27.94 9.68 1.24
CA LEU A 206 27.70 9.10 2.56
C LEU A 206 26.43 8.21 2.55
N TYR A 207 25.37 8.68 1.90
CA TYR A 207 24.14 7.89 1.74
C TYR A 207 24.41 6.57 1.00
N GLU A 208 25.14 6.60 -0.12
CA GLU A 208 25.44 5.39 -0.90
C GLU A 208 26.32 4.40 -0.12
N ILE A 209 27.24 4.89 0.71
CA ILE A 209 28.06 4.06 1.61
C ILE A 209 27.16 3.35 2.62
N PHE A 210 26.29 4.08 3.33
CA PHE A 210 25.36 3.51 4.31
C PHE A 210 24.37 2.56 3.67
N LYS A 211 23.78 2.93 2.54
CA LYS A 211 22.87 2.09 1.77
C LYS A 211 23.51 0.77 1.42
N THR A 212 24.71 0.81 0.86
CA THR A 212 25.47 -0.41 0.51
C THR A 212 25.78 -1.26 1.74
N ALA A 213 26.19 -0.64 2.84
CA ALA A 213 26.49 -1.34 4.08
C ALA A 213 25.23 -2.03 4.65
N ILE A 214 24.08 -1.35 4.66
CA ILE A 214 22.81 -1.90 5.15
C ILE A 214 22.34 -3.06 4.27
N LEU A 215 22.33 -2.88 2.94
CA LEU A 215 21.88 -3.91 2.01
C LEU A 215 22.78 -5.16 2.01
N ASN A 216 24.04 -5.02 2.44
CA ASN A 216 24.94 -6.17 2.61
C ASN A 216 24.72 -6.94 3.92
N LEU A 217 23.90 -6.45 4.86
CA LEU A 217 23.57 -7.16 6.10
C LEU A 217 22.60 -8.34 5.86
N GLY A 218 21.79 -8.29 4.80
CA GLY A 218 20.86 -9.35 4.47
C GLY A 218 20.18 -9.14 3.13
N ASN A 219 19.78 -10.24 2.48
CA ASN A 219 19.10 -10.19 1.17
C ASN A 219 17.61 -9.81 1.27
N ASP A 220 17.08 -9.74 2.47
CA ASP A 220 15.70 -9.42 2.82
C ASP A 220 15.48 -7.93 3.15
N LEU A 221 16.57 -7.15 3.20
CA LEU A 221 16.51 -5.71 3.43
C LEU A 221 16.14 -4.95 2.15
N ASP A 222 15.33 -3.91 2.31
CA ASP A 222 14.88 -3.02 1.24
C ASP A 222 14.83 -1.58 1.75
N ILE A 223 15.15 -0.61 0.90
CA ILE A 223 15.08 0.80 1.23
C ILE A 223 13.80 1.37 0.63
N LYS A 224 12.95 1.94 1.48
CA LYS A 224 11.71 2.59 1.06
C LYS A 224 11.81 4.08 1.36
N PRO A 225 11.90 4.92 0.33
CA PRO A 225 11.77 6.37 0.48
C PRO A 225 10.35 6.71 0.98
N LYS A 226 10.27 7.62 1.91
CA LYS A 226 8.99 8.12 2.45
C LYS A 226 8.95 9.64 2.37
#